data_b58d2d5eea1c5efecfec5f745814de2a
#
_entry.id   b58d2d5eea1c5efecfec5f745814de2a
#
_cell.length_a   1.000
_cell.length_b   1.000
_cell.length_c   1.000
_cell.angle_alpha   90.00
_cell.angle_beta   90.00
_cell.angle_gamma   90.00
#
_symmetry.space_group_name_H-M   'P 1'
#
loop_
_entity.id
_entity.type
_entity.pdbx_description
1 polymer ?
#
loop_
_entity_poly.entity_id
_entity_poly.type
_entity_poly.pdbx_seq_one_letter_code
_entity_poly.pdbx_strand_id
1 'polypeptide(L)'
;MGIGLSLACLVHCLALPLLILFAPALSRWVAAPEWMHAAILLLALPAAIAAMFAGWRRHARAVPAAAAAAGLGLLAAGLAAHDGWIAVADPEIADRLLTSIGALTLALAHLLNWRWGHRAMTGPKGQTD
;
A
#
# COMPACT_ATOMS: atom_id res chain seq x y z
N MET A 1 10.70 -13.78 7.18
CA MET A 1 10.72 -12.31 7.36
C MET A 1 9.78 -11.56 6.42
N GLY A 2 9.62 -11.92 5.12
CA GLY A 2 8.72 -11.17 4.19
C GLY A 2 7.22 -11.17 4.53
N ILE A 3 6.72 -12.20 5.19
CA ILE A 3 5.29 -12.30 5.56
C ILE A 3 4.96 -11.31 6.68
N GLY A 4 5.83 -11.17 7.68
CA GLY A 4 5.61 -10.23 8.79
C GLY A 4 5.61 -8.76 8.31
N LEU A 5 6.51 -8.41 7.38
CA LEU A 5 6.58 -7.08 6.81
C LEU A 5 5.34 -6.75 5.96
N SER A 6 4.88 -7.73 5.13
CA SER A 6 3.66 -7.55 4.34
C SER A 6 2.41 -7.42 5.23
N LEU A 7 2.36 -8.15 6.34
CA LEU A 7 1.25 -8.07 7.30
C LEU A 7 1.27 -6.73 8.05
N ALA A 8 2.43 -6.27 8.48
CA ALA A 8 2.61 -4.97 9.11
C ALA A 8 2.22 -3.82 8.17
N CYS A 9 2.65 -3.88 6.90
CA CYS A 9 2.22 -2.94 5.86
C CYS A 9 0.70 -2.97 5.62
N LEU A 10 0.11 -4.17 5.55
CA LEU A 10 -1.33 -4.33 5.36
C LEU A 10 -2.13 -3.73 6.51
N VAL A 11 -1.72 -4.00 7.75
CA VAL A 11 -2.36 -3.43 8.96
C VAL A 11 -2.24 -1.91 8.94
N HIS A 12 -1.08 -1.37 8.62
CA HIS A 12 -0.86 0.09 8.57
C HIS A 12 -1.69 0.75 7.46
N CYS A 13 -1.67 0.19 6.25
CA CYS A 13 -2.39 0.74 5.09
C CYS A 13 -3.92 0.62 5.21
N LEU A 14 -4.45 -0.34 6.00
CA LEU A 14 -5.88 -0.50 6.24
C LEU A 14 -6.33 0.23 7.52
N ALA A 15 -5.56 0.14 8.60
CA ALA A 15 -5.97 0.68 9.90
C ALA A 15 -6.06 2.21 9.89
N LEU A 16 -5.13 2.90 9.24
CA LEU A 16 -5.11 4.37 9.22
C LEU A 16 -6.29 4.97 8.43
N PRO A 17 -6.56 4.59 7.17
CA PRO A 17 -7.71 5.11 6.43
C PRO A 17 -9.04 4.75 7.08
N LEU A 18 -9.18 3.53 7.62
CA LEU A 18 -10.38 3.13 8.33
C LEU A 18 -10.56 3.92 9.63
N LEU A 19 -9.50 4.16 10.37
CA LEU A 19 -9.53 4.97 11.59
C LEU A 19 -10.00 6.40 11.28
N ILE A 20 -9.49 7.01 10.22
CA ILE A 20 -9.89 8.35 9.79
C ILE A 20 -11.35 8.36 9.31
N LEU A 21 -11.78 7.32 8.59
CA LEU A 21 -13.13 7.19 8.06
C LEU A 21 -14.17 7.01 9.18
N PHE A 22 -13.88 6.17 10.18
CA PHE A 22 -14.83 5.84 11.27
C PHE A 22 -14.72 6.75 12.49
N ALA A 23 -13.63 7.49 12.64
CA ALA A 23 -13.41 8.38 13.77
C ALA A 23 -12.89 9.76 13.32
N PRO A 24 -13.68 10.55 12.57
CA PRO A 24 -13.26 11.88 12.11
C PRO A 24 -12.92 12.83 13.29
N ALA A 25 -13.47 12.59 14.49
CA ALA A 25 -13.10 13.35 15.68
C ALA A 25 -11.65 13.05 16.14
N LEU A 26 -11.12 11.85 15.84
CA LEU A 26 -9.74 11.47 16.15
C LEU A 26 -8.74 12.11 15.16
N SER A 27 -9.17 12.46 13.95
CA SER A 27 -8.30 13.10 12.95
C SER A 27 -7.73 14.44 13.45
N ARG A 28 -8.46 15.14 14.34
CA ARG A 28 -7.97 16.38 14.99
C ARG A 28 -6.81 16.13 15.95
N TRP A 29 -6.74 14.93 16.56
CA TRP A 29 -5.68 14.53 17.49
C TRP A 29 -4.51 13.84 16.76
N VAL A 30 -4.79 13.29 15.58
CA VAL A 30 -3.84 12.65 14.68
C VAL A 30 -3.55 13.55 13.47
N ALA A 31 -3.81 14.86 13.57
CA ALA A 31 -3.38 15.84 12.57
C ALA A 31 -1.86 15.78 12.48
N ALA A 32 -1.42 14.84 11.65
CA ALA A 32 -0.01 14.60 11.40
C ALA A 32 0.56 15.82 10.67
N PRO A 33 1.75 16.30 11.06
CA PRO A 33 2.43 17.33 10.31
C PRO A 33 2.55 16.92 8.83
N GLU A 34 2.49 17.88 7.91
CA GLU A 34 2.54 17.64 6.46
C GLU A 34 3.70 16.74 6.02
N TRP A 35 4.88 16.93 6.63
CA TRP A 35 6.06 16.10 6.37
C TRP A 35 5.87 14.61 6.69
N MET A 36 4.89 14.25 7.53
CA MET A 36 4.67 12.87 7.94
C MET A 36 4.10 12.02 6.81
N HIS A 37 3.27 12.60 5.93
CA HIS A 37 2.78 11.91 4.74
C HIS A 37 3.93 11.56 3.77
N ALA A 38 4.82 12.51 3.53
CA ALA A 38 6.02 12.30 2.72
C ALA A 38 6.96 11.25 3.35
N ALA A 39 7.14 11.29 4.67
CA ALA A 39 7.96 10.31 5.39
C ALA A 39 7.37 8.89 5.33
N ILE A 40 6.05 8.75 5.49
CA ILE A 40 5.35 7.47 5.37
C ILE A 40 5.51 6.91 3.95
N LEU A 41 5.32 7.73 2.92
CA LEU A 41 5.49 7.32 1.53
C LEU A 41 6.94 6.89 1.25
N LEU A 42 7.92 7.65 1.75
CA LEU A 42 9.34 7.33 1.61
C LEU A 42 9.72 5.99 2.25
N LEU A 43 9.13 5.66 3.41
CA LEU A 43 9.34 4.39 4.09
C LEU A 43 8.54 3.24 3.43
N ALA A 44 7.34 3.52 2.95
CA ALA A 44 6.48 2.53 2.30
C ALA A 44 7.08 2.04 0.97
N LEU A 45 7.76 2.91 0.23
CA LEU A 45 8.35 2.58 -1.07
C LEU A 45 9.39 1.44 -1.00
N PRO A 46 10.45 1.51 -0.20
CA PRO A 46 11.42 0.41 -0.10
C PRO A 46 10.80 -0.85 0.50
N ALA A 47 9.86 -0.72 1.45
CA ALA A 47 9.17 -1.86 2.03
C ALA A 47 8.29 -2.58 0.98
N ALA A 48 7.55 -1.84 0.15
CA ALA A 48 6.75 -2.39 -0.93
C ALA A 48 7.63 -3.07 -2.00
N ILE A 49 8.73 -2.44 -2.41
CA ILE A 49 9.69 -3.02 -3.36
C ILE A 49 10.23 -4.35 -2.82
N ALA A 50 10.72 -4.37 -1.58
CA ALA A 50 11.26 -5.58 -0.96
C ALA A 50 10.20 -6.69 -0.87
N ALA A 51 8.97 -6.36 -0.45
CA ALA A 51 7.89 -7.32 -0.33
C ALA A 51 7.46 -7.88 -1.70
N MET A 52 7.32 -7.03 -2.72
CA MET A 52 6.94 -7.45 -4.07
C MET A 52 8.03 -8.28 -4.73
N PHE A 53 9.29 -7.90 -4.58
CA PHE A 53 10.43 -8.67 -5.10
C PHE A 53 10.51 -10.06 -4.46
N ALA A 54 10.40 -10.14 -3.12
CA ALA A 54 10.40 -11.41 -2.40
C ALA A 54 9.22 -12.31 -2.80
N GLY A 55 8.05 -11.74 -3.05
CA GLY A 55 6.89 -12.47 -3.54
C GLY A 55 7.07 -12.94 -4.98
N TRP A 56 7.52 -12.07 -5.86
CA TRP A 56 7.75 -12.40 -7.26
C TRP A 56 8.72 -13.58 -7.44
N ARG A 57 9.78 -13.62 -6.65
CA ARG A 57 10.71 -14.74 -6.64
C ARG A 57 10.06 -16.09 -6.26
N ARG A 58 8.90 -16.07 -5.60
CA ARG A 58 8.18 -17.28 -5.15
C ARG A 58 7.11 -17.73 -6.13
N HIS A 59 6.33 -16.78 -6.67
CA HIS A 59 5.16 -17.09 -7.50
C HIS A 59 5.29 -16.65 -8.97
N ALA A 60 6.35 -15.91 -9.34
CA ALA A 60 6.67 -15.42 -10.69
C ALA A 60 5.53 -14.63 -11.37
N ARG A 61 4.65 -13.97 -10.59
CA ARG A 61 3.50 -13.21 -11.11
C ARG A 61 3.74 -11.72 -10.93
N ALA A 62 3.56 -10.94 -12.02
CA ALA A 62 3.77 -9.49 -12.01
C ALA A 62 2.58 -8.69 -11.45
N VAL A 63 1.38 -9.29 -11.37
CA VAL A 63 0.15 -8.58 -10.97
C VAL A 63 0.26 -7.88 -9.61
N PRO A 64 0.78 -8.49 -8.53
CA PRO A 64 0.92 -7.79 -7.27
C PRO A 64 1.87 -6.60 -7.35
N ALA A 65 2.97 -6.74 -8.12
CA ALA A 65 3.93 -5.65 -8.29
C ALA A 65 3.33 -4.50 -9.09
N ALA A 66 2.58 -4.78 -10.16
CA ALA A 66 1.86 -3.77 -10.93
C ALA A 66 0.79 -3.05 -10.09
N ALA A 67 0.02 -3.79 -9.30
CA ALA A 67 -0.96 -3.22 -8.39
C ALA A 67 -0.31 -2.36 -7.29
N ALA A 68 0.84 -2.80 -6.75
CA ALA A 68 1.59 -2.01 -5.78
C ALA A 68 2.14 -0.71 -6.38
N ALA A 69 2.66 -0.77 -7.62
CA ALA A 69 3.12 0.43 -8.34
C ALA A 69 1.97 1.41 -8.60
N ALA A 70 0.81 0.91 -9.01
CA ALA A 70 -0.39 1.73 -9.19
C ALA A 70 -0.85 2.37 -7.87
N GLY A 71 -0.90 1.61 -6.78
CA GLY A 71 -1.26 2.11 -5.45
C GLY A 71 -0.31 3.20 -4.97
N LEU A 72 1.00 3.00 -5.09
CA LEU A 72 2.01 3.99 -4.73
C LEU A 72 1.92 5.24 -5.62
N GLY A 73 1.64 5.07 -6.92
CA GLY A 73 1.42 6.19 -7.84
C GLY A 73 0.22 7.04 -7.45
N LEU A 74 -0.89 6.41 -7.02
CA LEU A 74 -2.07 7.12 -6.52
C LEU A 74 -1.78 7.87 -5.21
N LEU A 75 -1.03 7.26 -4.27
CA LEU A 75 -0.61 7.93 -3.04
C LEU A 75 0.28 9.15 -3.33
N ALA A 76 1.23 9.01 -4.27
CA ALA A 76 2.08 10.12 -4.69
C ALA A 76 1.28 11.22 -5.40
N ALA A 77 0.27 10.85 -6.21
CA ALA A 77 -0.63 11.81 -6.85
C ALA A 77 -1.51 12.54 -5.84
N GLY A 78 -2.00 11.87 -4.79
CA GLY A 78 -2.72 12.49 -3.68
C GLY A 78 -1.87 13.53 -2.98
N LEU A 79 -0.63 13.18 -2.61
CA LEU A 79 0.32 14.12 -2.03
C LEU A 79 0.60 15.30 -2.95
N ALA A 80 0.81 15.07 -4.25
CA ALA A 80 1.06 16.12 -5.22
C ALA A 80 -0.14 17.06 -5.42
N ALA A 81 -1.38 16.54 -5.28
CA ALA A 81 -2.59 17.35 -5.29
C ALA A 81 -2.69 18.20 -4.01
N HIS A 82 -2.39 17.61 -2.85
CA HIS A 82 -2.38 18.30 -1.56
C HIS A 82 -1.38 19.46 -1.54
N ASP A 83 -0.17 19.23 -2.01
CA ASP A 83 0.92 20.22 -2.04
C ASP A 83 0.78 21.24 -3.21
N GLY A 84 -0.26 21.11 -4.03
CA GLY A 84 -0.50 22.03 -5.16
C GLY A 84 0.43 21.84 -6.36
N TRP A 85 1.16 20.72 -6.44
CA TRP A 85 2.05 20.40 -7.58
C TRP A 85 1.27 20.04 -8.83
N ILE A 86 0.04 19.56 -8.66
CA ILE A 86 -0.92 19.32 -9.75
C ILE A 86 -2.16 20.17 -9.53
N ALA A 87 -2.62 20.85 -10.59
CA ALA A 87 -3.82 21.67 -10.54
C ALA A 87 -5.06 20.77 -10.57
N VAL A 88 -5.84 20.81 -9.52
CA VAL A 88 -7.14 20.11 -9.37
C VAL A 88 -8.18 21.08 -8.84
N ALA A 89 -9.46 20.81 -9.12
CA ALA A 89 -10.55 21.70 -8.74
C ALA A 89 -10.71 21.82 -7.20
N ASP A 90 -10.49 20.71 -6.49
CA ASP A 90 -10.53 20.64 -5.03
C ASP A 90 -9.38 19.73 -4.54
N PRO A 91 -8.26 20.32 -4.07
CA PRO A 91 -7.10 19.58 -3.61
C PRO A 91 -7.38 18.62 -2.45
N GLU A 92 -8.26 19.02 -1.51
CA GLU A 92 -8.57 18.21 -0.33
C GLU A 92 -9.39 16.96 -0.70
N ILE A 93 -10.39 17.12 -1.57
CA ILE A 93 -11.18 15.98 -2.07
C ILE A 93 -10.29 15.06 -2.93
N ALA A 94 -9.47 15.65 -3.81
CA ALA A 94 -8.58 14.88 -4.67
C ALA A 94 -7.58 14.06 -3.84
N ASP A 95 -6.92 14.66 -2.85
CA ASP A 95 -6.02 13.95 -1.94
C ASP A 95 -6.74 12.81 -1.23
N ARG A 96 -7.87 13.05 -0.59
CA ARG A 96 -8.63 12.01 0.12
C ARG A 96 -9.01 10.84 -0.77
N LEU A 97 -9.49 11.10 -1.98
CA LEU A 97 -9.89 10.04 -2.91
C LEU A 97 -8.68 9.26 -3.43
N LEU A 98 -7.64 9.95 -3.90
CA LEU A 98 -6.43 9.32 -4.45
C LEU A 98 -5.71 8.51 -3.38
N THR A 99 -5.56 9.05 -2.18
CA THR A 99 -4.92 8.37 -1.06
C THR A 99 -5.72 7.15 -0.60
N SER A 100 -7.05 7.25 -0.52
CA SER A 100 -7.91 6.12 -0.14
C SER A 100 -7.85 5.00 -1.17
N ILE A 101 -8.00 5.31 -2.47
CA ILE A 101 -7.94 4.32 -3.55
C ILE A 101 -6.53 3.71 -3.64
N GLY A 102 -5.50 4.54 -3.51
CA GLY A 102 -4.10 4.12 -3.49
C GLY A 102 -3.80 3.14 -2.37
N ALA A 103 -4.24 3.45 -1.14
CA ALA A 103 -4.06 2.60 0.03
C ALA A 103 -4.78 1.25 -0.12
N LEU A 104 -6.03 1.26 -0.60
CA LEU A 104 -6.79 0.03 -0.85
C LEU A 104 -6.13 -0.83 -1.94
N THR A 105 -5.65 -0.20 -3.01
CA THR A 105 -4.94 -0.89 -4.11
C THR A 105 -3.65 -1.52 -3.61
N LEU A 106 -2.88 -0.79 -2.79
CA LEU A 106 -1.65 -1.28 -2.18
C LEU A 106 -1.92 -2.43 -1.19
N ALA A 107 -2.97 -2.33 -0.39
CA ALA A 107 -3.40 -3.39 0.51
C ALA A 107 -3.79 -4.66 -0.26
N LEU A 108 -4.54 -4.52 -1.36
CA LEU A 108 -4.88 -5.63 -2.25
C LEU A 108 -3.64 -6.26 -2.88
N ALA A 109 -2.68 -5.44 -3.34
CA ALA A 109 -1.42 -5.92 -3.89
C ALA A 109 -0.66 -6.79 -2.88
N HIS A 110 -0.55 -6.34 -1.62
CA HIS A 110 0.10 -7.10 -0.54
C HIS A 110 -0.66 -8.39 -0.21
N LEU A 111 -1.99 -8.35 -0.18
CA LEU A 111 -2.83 -9.52 0.06
C LEU A 111 -2.65 -10.58 -1.04
N LEU A 112 -2.67 -10.17 -2.31
CA LEU A 112 -2.44 -11.05 -3.45
C LEU A 112 -1.03 -11.64 -3.42
N ASN A 113 -0.02 -10.82 -3.14
CA ASN A 113 1.37 -11.24 -3.01
C ASN A 113 1.54 -12.30 -1.90
N TRP A 114 0.90 -12.08 -0.75
CA TRP A 114 0.92 -13.03 0.37
C TRP A 114 0.20 -14.34 0.01
N ARG A 115 -1.02 -14.28 -0.54
CA ARG A 115 -1.83 -15.46 -0.89
C ARG A 115 -1.12 -16.35 -1.91
N TRP A 116 -0.54 -15.75 -2.94
CA TRP A 116 0.16 -16.50 -3.98
C TRP A 116 1.51 -17.04 -3.50
N GLY A 117 2.23 -16.26 -2.69
CA GLY A 117 3.46 -16.74 -2.05
C GLY A 117 3.21 -17.90 -1.10
N HIS A 118 2.10 -17.90 -0.37
CA HIS A 118 1.73 -18.98 0.53
C HIS A 118 1.36 -20.26 -0.24
N ARG A 119 0.56 -20.14 -1.30
CA ARG A 119 0.23 -21.27 -2.17
C ARG A 119 1.45 -21.91 -2.84
N ALA A 120 2.42 -21.10 -3.25
CA ALA A 120 3.66 -21.62 -3.84
C ALA A 120 4.51 -22.42 -2.86
N MET A 121 4.37 -22.19 -1.55
CA MET A 121 5.09 -22.94 -0.50
C MET A 121 4.35 -24.20 -0.04
N THR A 122 3.01 -24.20 -0.12
CA THR A 122 2.16 -25.30 0.38
C THR A 122 1.64 -26.22 -0.72
N GLY A 123 1.90 -25.90 -1.99
CA GLY A 123 1.57 -26.76 -3.11
C GLY A 123 2.26 -28.13 -2.99
N PRO A 124 1.63 -29.22 -3.51
CA PRO A 124 2.25 -30.53 -3.47
C PRO A 124 3.62 -30.46 -4.14
N LYS A 125 4.67 -30.78 -3.39
CA LYS A 125 6.00 -31.01 -3.96
C LYS A 125 5.80 -32.13 -4.98
N GLY A 126 6.03 -31.82 -6.25
CA GLY A 126 5.86 -32.78 -7.31
C GLY A 126 6.50 -34.12 -6.93
N GLN A 127 5.70 -35.17 -7.00
CA GLN A 127 6.22 -36.51 -7.09
C GLN A 127 7.12 -36.52 -8.33
N THR A 128 8.41 -36.49 -8.09
CA THR A 128 9.39 -36.90 -9.10
C THR A 128 9.44 -38.40 -9.01
N ASP A 129 8.68 -39.07 -9.88
CA ASP A 129 8.94 -40.45 -10.27
C ASP A 129 10.21 -40.48 -11.08
#